data_e6169f2eaebf2ed1940c57a050f72b40
#
_entry.id   e6169f2eaebf2ed1940c57a050f72b40
#
_cell.length_a   1.000
_cell.length_b   1.000
_cell.length_c   1.000
_cell.angle_alpha   90.00
_cell.angle_beta   90.00
_cell.angle_gamma   90.00
#
_symmetry.space_group_name_H-M   'P 1'
#
loop_
_entity.id
_entity.type
_entity.pdbx_description
1 polymer ?
#
loop_
_entity_poly.entity_id
_entity_poly.type
_entity_poly.pdbx_seq_one_letter_code
_entity_poly.pdbx_strand_id
1 'polypeptide(L)'
;ININFFKNRRLNLAKDMEDNSVLLLNSSSTILRNNDTTFPFRQDSNFYYLTGFEEPDSIMLLMSSGESILFCREKNPDLEKWDGFMFGLEGAKQEFHFDKTFDIKLADELIPTLIQGLSNLYSLIGKDTLFDNKLISWMSKANSMERHQENINLKDFSNTLGMKRLIKSNEEIELMRKSCEIAANAHINVMKNAKSGMTE
;
A
#
# COMPACT_ATOMS: atom_id res chain seq x y z
N ILE A 1 -5.53 -16.00 0.41
CA ILE A 1 -6.54 -14.98 0.00
C ILE A 1 -6.58 -15.00 -1.51
N ASN A 2 -7.80 -15.05 -2.09
CA ASN A 2 -7.97 -14.96 -3.54
C ASN A 2 -7.52 -13.57 -4.00
N ILE A 3 -6.68 -13.49 -5.02
CA ILE A 3 -6.10 -12.26 -5.56
C ILE A 3 -7.17 -11.25 -6.00
N ASN A 4 -8.31 -11.72 -6.51
CA ASN A 4 -9.48 -10.89 -6.80
C ASN A 4 -10.03 -10.14 -5.57
N PHE A 5 -9.71 -10.57 -4.37
CA PHE A 5 -10.11 -9.94 -3.13
C PHE A 5 -9.57 -8.50 -3.01
N PHE A 6 -8.29 -8.28 -3.28
CA PHE A 6 -7.69 -6.95 -3.25
C PHE A 6 -8.20 -6.06 -4.38
N LYS A 7 -8.36 -6.61 -5.59
CA LYS A 7 -8.97 -5.87 -6.71
C LYS A 7 -10.39 -5.40 -6.38
N ASN A 8 -11.21 -6.28 -5.81
CA ASN A 8 -12.57 -5.93 -5.40
C ASN A 8 -12.60 -4.84 -4.31
N ARG A 9 -11.63 -4.84 -3.39
CA ARG A 9 -11.48 -3.77 -2.39
C ARG A 9 -11.18 -2.43 -3.04
N ARG A 10 -10.25 -2.39 -3.99
CA ARG A 10 -9.96 -1.17 -4.77
C ARG A 10 -11.19 -0.66 -5.50
N LEU A 11 -11.89 -1.54 -6.22
CA LEU A 11 -13.12 -1.18 -6.94
C LEU A 11 -14.24 -0.68 -6.00
N ASN A 12 -14.38 -1.28 -4.82
CA ASN A 12 -15.37 -0.84 -3.85
C ASN A 12 -14.98 0.49 -3.19
N LEU A 13 -13.69 0.75 -3.00
CA LEU A 13 -13.22 2.00 -2.44
C LEU A 13 -13.35 3.15 -3.45
N ALA A 14 -13.10 2.89 -4.73
CA ALA A 14 -13.25 3.87 -5.80
C ALA A 14 -14.67 4.45 -5.87
N LYS A 15 -15.70 3.67 -5.53
CA LYS A 15 -17.10 4.13 -5.48
C LYS A 15 -17.39 5.17 -4.40
N ASP A 16 -16.54 5.27 -3.38
CA ASP A 16 -16.68 6.28 -2.31
C ASP A 16 -15.89 7.56 -2.61
N MET A 17 -15.16 7.59 -3.71
CA MET A 17 -14.41 8.74 -4.15
C MET A 17 -15.33 9.65 -5.00
N GLU A 18 -15.08 10.95 -4.91
CA GLU A 18 -15.71 11.90 -5.83
C GLU A 18 -15.23 11.64 -7.27
N ASP A 19 -16.03 11.99 -8.25
CA ASP A 19 -15.62 11.90 -9.65
C ASP A 19 -14.36 12.73 -9.92
N ASN A 20 -13.64 12.34 -10.97
CA ASN A 20 -12.42 13.02 -11.38
C ASN A 20 -11.39 13.17 -10.24
N SER A 21 -11.15 12.10 -9.51
CA SER A 21 -10.24 12.06 -8.36
C SER A 21 -9.34 10.84 -8.35
N VAL A 22 -8.27 10.91 -7.55
CA VAL A 22 -7.29 9.85 -7.36
C VAL A 22 -6.94 9.69 -5.89
N LEU A 23 -6.74 8.46 -5.44
CA LEU A 23 -6.13 8.13 -4.14
C LEU A 23 -4.69 7.69 -4.36
N LEU A 24 -3.74 8.33 -3.67
CA LEU A 24 -2.34 7.95 -3.62
C LEU A 24 -2.00 7.40 -2.23
N LEU A 25 -1.38 6.21 -2.21
CA LEU A 25 -0.84 5.61 -1.00
C LEU A 25 0.57 5.11 -1.24
N ASN A 26 1.46 5.35 -0.27
CA ASN A 26 2.80 4.77 -0.25
C ASN A 26 2.85 3.49 0.58
N SER A 27 3.74 2.59 0.21
CA SER A 27 4.14 1.43 1.01
C SER A 27 5.03 1.86 2.18
N SER A 28 5.26 0.95 3.12
CA SER A 28 6.37 1.08 4.06
C SER A 28 7.71 1.03 3.33
N SER A 29 8.72 1.68 3.91
CA SER A 29 10.13 1.51 3.53
C SER A 29 10.82 0.53 4.49
N THR A 30 11.94 -0.03 4.07
CA THR A 30 12.81 -0.83 4.96
C THR A 30 13.42 0.06 6.04
N ILE A 31 13.45 -0.44 7.27
CA ILE A 31 14.00 0.29 8.42
C ILE A 31 15.35 -0.33 8.79
N LEU A 32 16.40 0.48 8.80
CA LEU A 32 17.71 0.07 9.26
C LEU A 32 17.69 -0.22 10.76
N ARG A 33 18.22 -1.36 11.15
CA ARG A 33 18.43 -1.76 12.53
C ARG A 33 19.84 -1.39 13.02
N ASN A 34 20.87 -1.75 12.22
CA ASN A 34 22.27 -1.51 12.51
C ASN A 34 23.10 -1.67 11.24
N ASN A 35 23.92 -0.68 10.89
CA ASN A 35 24.79 -0.67 9.71
C ASN A 35 24.05 -1.10 8.43
N ASP A 36 24.32 -2.31 7.94
CA ASP A 36 23.73 -2.94 6.75
C ASP A 36 22.58 -3.90 7.05
N THR A 37 22.21 -4.07 8.34
CA THR A 37 21.15 -4.98 8.77
C THR A 37 19.83 -4.21 8.94
N THR A 38 18.75 -4.72 8.36
CA THR A 38 17.40 -4.15 8.49
C THR A 38 16.54 -4.93 9.49
N PHE A 39 15.51 -4.29 10.04
CA PHE A 39 14.42 -5.02 10.69
C PHE A 39 13.65 -5.86 9.66
N PRO A 40 12.98 -6.96 10.09
CA PRO A 40 12.04 -7.66 9.22
C PRO A 40 11.04 -6.68 8.62
N PHE A 41 10.90 -6.72 7.29
CA PHE A 41 9.98 -5.84 6.60
C PHE A 41 8.53 -6.10 7.01
N ARG A 42 7.79 -5.05 7.28
CA ARG A 42 6.35 -5.08 7.49
C ARG A 42 5.67 -3.99 6.68
N GLN A 43 4.76 -4.42 5.80
CA GLN A 43 4.01 -3.52 4.95
C GLN A 43 3.06 -2.63 5.77
N ASP A 44 2.83 -1.41 5.29
CA ASP A 44 1.76 -0.56 5.79
C ASP A 44 0.41 -1.26 5.70
N SER A 45 -0.35 -1.20 6.78
CA SER A 45 -1.60 -1.95 6.86
C SER A 45 -2.69 -1.45 5.91
N ASN A 46 -2.70 -0.17 5.55
CA ASN A 46 -3.67 0.40 4.59
C ASN A 46 -3.27 0.06 3.16
N PHE A 47 -1.97 0.18 2.87
CA PHE A 47 -1.42 -0.22 1.59
C PHE A 47 -1.66 -1.72 1.33
N TYR A 48 -1.32 -2.58 2.30
CA TYR A 48 -1.57 -4.02 2.21
C TYR A 48 -3.05 -4.35 2.04
N TYR A 49 -3.94 -3.67 2.78
CA TYR A 49 -5.38 -3.89 2.69
C TYR A 49 -5.92 -3.74 1.27
N LEU A 50 -5.38 -2.81 0.49
CA LEU A 50 -5.81 -2.53 -0.87
C LEU A 50 -5.03 -3.28 -1.94
N THR A 51 -3.79 -3.67 -1.66
CA THR A 51 -2.88 -4.20 -2.68
C THR A 51 -2.55 -5.68 -2.49
N GLY A 52 -2.40 -6.13 -1.24
CA GLY A 52 -1.77 -7.41 -0.91
C GLY A 52 -0.27 -7.47 -1.24
N PHE A 53 0.32 -6.38 -1.72
CA PHE A 53 1.71 -6.32 -2.17
C PHE A 53 2.65 -6.08 -1.00
N GLU A 54 3.61 -6.97 -0.80
CA GLU A 54 4.50 -6.98 0.38
C GLU A 54 5.94 -6.54 0.07
N GLU A 55 6.16 -5.80 -1.00
CA GLU A 55 7.48 -5.21 -1.25
C GLU A 55 7.52 -3.75 -0.80
N PRO A 56 8.69 -3.26 -0.33
CA PRO A 56 8.90 -1.87 0.06
C PRO A 56 8.94 -0.92 -1.15
N ASP A 57 9.00 0.38 -0.85
CA ASP A 57 9.26 1.45 -1.80
C ASP A 57 8.33 1.45 -3.01
N SER A 58 7.03 1.37 -2.74
CA SER A 58 5.99 1.31 -3.76
C SER A 58 4.93 2.38 -3.54
N ILE A 59 4.27 2.81 -4.61
CA ILE A 59 3.18 3.78 -4.58
C ILE A 59 2.01 3.23 -5.39
N MET A 60 0.82 3.23 -4.79
CA MET A 60 -0.42 2.87 -5.47
C MET A 60 -1.21 4.14 -5.81
N LEU A 61 -1.69 4.21 -7.04
CA LEU A 61 -2.72 5.14 -7.47
C LEU A 61 -4.01 4.36 -7.73
N LEU A 62 -5.11 4.87 -7.22
CA LEU A 62 -6.45 4.37 -7.51
C LEU A 62 -7.30 5.54 -8.01
N MET A 63 -7.72 5.47 -9.27
CA MET A 63 -8.61 6.46 -9.87
C MET A 63 -10.07 6.21 -9.42
N SER A 64 -10.88 7.26 -9.37
CA SER A 64 -12.33 7.13 -9.12
C SER A 64 -13.06 6.27 -10.16
N SER A 65 -12.50 6.12 -11.35
CA SER A 65 -12.98 5.17 -12.38
C SER A 65 -12.79 3.69 -11.99
N GLY A 66 -11.98 3.40 -10.96
CA GLY A 66 -11.58 2.06 -10.56
C GLY A 66 -10.25 1.59 -11.18
N GLU A 67 -9.66 2.35 -12.11
CA GLU A 67 -8.33 2.03 -12.63
C GLU A 67 -7.29 2.12 -11.51
N SER A 68 -6.44 1.10 -11.41
CA SER A 68 -5.38 1.00 -10.40
C SER A 68 -4.01 0.88 -11.01
N ILE A 69 -3.07 1.68 -10.52
CA ILE A 69 -1.69 1.76 -11.00
C ILE A 69 -0.75 1.51 -9.81
N LEU A 70 0.27 0.70 -10.02
CA LEU A 70 1.32 0.47 -9.03
C LEU A 70 2.66 0.93 -9.58
N PHE A 71 3.34 1.76 -8.82
CA PHE A 71 4.76 2.03 -8.98
C PHE A 71 5.51 1.13 -8.01
N CYS A 72 6.40 0.30 -8.50
CA CYS A 72 7.20 -0.63 -7.70
C CYS A 72 8.59 -0.81 -8.28
N ARG A 73 9.44 -1.54 -7.60
CA ARG A 73 10.82 -1.80 -8.06
C ARG A 73 10.81 -2.74 -9.25
N GLU A 74 11.70 -2.48 -10.21
CA GLU A 74 11.99 -3.45 -11.27
C GLU A 74 12.65 -4.70 -10.69
N LYS A 75 12.41 -5.83 -11.36
CA LYS A 75 13.09 -7.08 -11.02
C LYS A 75 14.59 -6.95 -11.28
N ASN A 76 15.39 -7.23 -10.26
CA ASN A 76 16.85 -7.21 -10.37
C ASN A 76 17.43 -8.54 -9.85
N PRO A 77 17.91 -9.42 -10.77
CA PRO A 77 18.43 -10.72 -10.41
C PRO A 77 19.64 -10.68 -9.46
N ASP A 78 20.42 -9.60 -9.46
CA ASP A 78 21.56 -9.46 -8.55
C ASP A 78 21.11 -9.08 -7.15
N LEU A 79 20.08 -8.25 -7.00
CA LEU A 79 19.48 -7.95 -5.71
C LEU A 79 18.70 -9.14 -5.16
N GLU A 80 18.04 -9.95 -5.99
CA GLU A 80 17.32 -11.15 -5.55
C GLU A 80 18.23 -12.17 -4.82
N LYS A 81 19.52 -12.17 -5.08
CA LYS A 81 20.50 -13.04 -4.38
C LYS A 81 20.64 -12.67 -2.91
N TRP A 82 20.39 -11.41 -2.55
CA TRP A 82 20.57 -10.84 -1.21
C TRP A 82 19.24 -10.59 -0.50
N ASP A 83 18.30 -10.01 -1.22
CA ASP A 83 17.01 -9.55 -0.67
C ASP A 83 15.89 -10.59 -0.84
N GLY A 84 16.14 -11.68 -1.58
CA GLY A 84 15.13 -12.67 -1.90
C GLY A 84 14.30 -12.31 -3.15
N PHE A 85 13.25 -13.07 -3.41
CA PHE A 85 12.40 -12.96 -4.58
C PHE A 85 11.76 -11.56 -4.72
N MET A 86 11.74 -11.03 -5.94
CA MET A 86 11.08 -9.78 -6.31
C MET A 86 10.06 -10.03 -7.43
N PHE A 87 8.85 -9.49 -7.29
CA PHE A 87 7.81 -9.63 -8.33
C PHE A 87 8.18 -8.87 -9.61
N GLY A 88 8.79 -7.69 -9.47
CA GLY A 88 9.01 -6.77 -10.61
C GLY A 88 7.70 -6.27 -11.20
N LEU A 89 7.77 -5.54 -12.32
CA LEU A 89 6.60 -4.86 -12.88
C LEU A 89 5.55 -5.85 -13.40
N GLU A 90 5.95 -6.83 -14.21
CA GLU A 90 5.02 -7.80 -14.79
C GLU A 90 4.42 -8.73 -13.74
N GLY A 91 5.24 -9.23 -12.81
CA GLY A 91 4.76 -10.06 -11.71
C GLY A 91 3.77 -9.30 -10.82
N ALA A 92 4.07 -8.06 -10.46
CA ALA A 92 3.18 -7.20 -9.69
C ALA A 92 1.85 -6.96 -10.42
N LYS A 93 1.88 -6.73 -11.74
CA LYS A 93 0.66 -6.56 -12.54
C LYS A 93 -0.20 -7.80 -12.56
N GLN A 94 0.39 -8.96 -12.84
CA GLN A 94 -0.34 -10.22 -13.02
C GLN A 94 -0.87 -10.76 -11.70
N GLU A 95 -0.01 -10.84 -10.67
CA GLU A 95 -0.35 -11.46 -9.39
C GLU A 95 -1.29 -10.60 -8.54
N PHE A 96 -1.19 -9.26 -8.62
CA PHE A 96 -2.02 -8.36 -7.81
C PHE A 96 -3.10 -7.62 -8.60
N HIS A 97 -3.28 -7.97 -9.89
CA HIS A 97 -4.31 -7.42 -10.79
C HIS A 97 -4.35 -5.90 -10.83
N PHE A 98 -3.19 -5.27 -11.00
CA PHE A 98 -3.11 -3.86 -11.34
C PHE A 98 -3.35 -3.67 -12.85
N ASP A 99 -3.98 -2.57 -13.21
CA ASP A 99 -4.22 -2.26 -14.63
C ASP A 99 -2.93 -1.82 -15.32
N LYS A 100 -2.08 -1.07 -14.58
CA LYS A 100 -0.74 -0.63 -15.04
C LYS A 100 0.28 -0.75 -13.91
N THR A 101 1.54 -0.97 -14.30
CA THR A 101 2.70 -0.97 -13.39
C THR A 101 3.83 -0.16 -14.01
N PHE A 102 4.56 0.59 -13.20
CA PHE A 102 5.69 1.41 -13.59
C PHE A 102 6.85 1.25 -12.61
N ASP A 103 8.08 1.49 -13.07
CA ASP A 103 9.23 1.57 -12.16
C ASP A 103 9.03 2.76 -11.21
N ILE A 104 9.27 2.53 -9.92
CA ILE A 104 9.18 3.55 -8.86
C ILE A 104 10.09 4.77 -9.14
N LYS A 105 11.17 4.58 -9.85
CA LYS A 105 12.09 5.66 -10.26
C LYS A 105 11.41 6.70 -11.16
N LEU A 106 10.37 6.30 -11.89
CA LEU A 106 9.61 7.18 -12.77
C LEU A 106 8.47 7.93 -12.06
N ALA A 107 8.26 7.68 -10.75
CA ALA A 107 7.15 8.25 -10.01
C ALA A 107 7.14 9.79 -10.04
N ASP A 108 8.30 10.43 -9.82
CA ASP A 108 8.41 11.91 -9.77
C ASP A 108 8.19 12.58 -11.14
N GLU A 109 8.26 11.81 -12.23
CA GLU A 109 8.00 12.26 -13.61
C GLU A 109 6.55 11.96 -14.02
N LEU A 110 6.10 10.72 -13.82
CA LEU A 110 4.81 10.26 -14.35
C LEU A 110 3.62 10.65 -13.49
N ILE A 111 3.75 10.67 -12.15
CA ILE A 111 2.62 10.98 -11.26
C ILE A 111 2.04 12.37 -11.55
N PRO A 112 2.81 13.45 -11.71
CA PRO A 112 2.25 14.75 -12.08
C PRO A 112 1.41 14.73 -13.36
N THR A 113 1.83 13.97 -14.35
CA THR A 113 1.09 13.82 -15.62
C THR A 113 -0.19 12.99 -15.44
N LEU A 114 -0.14 11.95 -14.60
CA LEU A 114 -1.30 11.09 -14.33
C LEU A 114 -2.40 11.78 -13.51
N ILE A 115 -2.03 12.74 -12.67
CA ILE A 115 -2.98 13.49 -11.82
C ILE A 115 -3.40 14.83 -12.44
N GLN A 116 -2.81 15.21 -13.57
CA GLN A 116 -3.15 16.44 -14.28
C GLN A 116 -4.63 16.46 -14.64
N GLY A 117 -5.30 17.59 -14.39
CA GLY A 117 -6.71 17.78 -14.71
C GLY A 117 -7.68 17.11 -13.75
N LEU A 118 -7.21 16.47 -12.69
CA LEU A 118 -8.08 15.92 -11.65
C LEU A 118 -8.52 17.02 -10.68
N SER A 119 -9.72 16.84 -10.11
CA SER A 119 -10.29 17.77 -9.13
C SER A 119 -9.78 17.53 -7.72
N ASN A 120 -9.59 16.25 -7.32
CA ASN A 120 -9.20 15.90 -5.96
C ASN A 120 -8.11 14.83 -5.94
N LEU A 121 -7.16 15.01 -5.04
CA LEU A 121 -6.17 14.01 -4.66
C LEU A 121 -6.43 13.61 -3.21
N TYR A 122 -6.68 12.34 -2.99
CA TYR A 122 -6.83 11.74 -1.68
C TYR A 122 -5.53 11.08 -1.22
N SER A 123 -5.22 11.19 0.07
CA SER A 123 -4.12 10.45 0.71
C SER A 123 -4.35 10.33 2.21
N LEU A 124 -3.45 9.65 2.93
CA LEU A 124 -3.44 9.58 4.40
C LEU A 124 -2.50 10.66 4.94
N ILE A 125 -3.01 11.89 5.04
CA ILE A 125 -2.24 13.09 5.35
C ILE A 125 -1.72 13.05 6.80
N GLY A 126 -0.48 13.46 7.00
CA GLY A 126 0.15 13.55 8.32
C GLY A 126 0.75 12.24 8.84
N LYS A 127 0.63 11.15 8.07
CA LYS A 127 1.19 9.85 8.43
C LYS A 127 2.67 9.73 8.07
N ASP A 128 3.06 10.25 6.92
CA ASP A 128 4.41 10.27 6.39
C ASP A 128 4.71 11.64 5.78
N THR A 129 5.44 12.47 6.53
CA THR A 129 5.77 13.85 6.13
C THR A 129 6.58 13.89 4.82
N LEU A 130 7.42 12.91 4.55
CA LEU A 130 8.20 12.87 3.31
C LEU A 130 7.29 12.61 2.12
N PHE A 131 6.33 11.71 2.27
CA PHE A 131 5.33 11.44 1.25
C PHE A 131 4.37 12.62 1.05
N ASP A 132 3.92 13.26 2.14
CA ASP A 132 3.09 14.47 2.07
C ASP A 132 3.77 15.59 1.27
N ASN A 133 5.07 15.82 1.48
CA ASN A 133 5.85 16.76 0.69
C ASN A 133 5.94 16.39 -0.80
N LYS A 134 6.04 15.10 -1.11
CA LYS A 134 5.98 14.62 -2.51
C LYS A 134 4.62 14.89 -3.13
N LEU A 135 3.52 14.62 -2.43
CA LEU A 135 2.17 14.91 -2.91
C LEU A 135 2.01 16.39 -3.30
N ILE A 136 2.45 17.29 -2.41
CA ILE A 136 2.41 18.73 -2.66
C ILE A 136 3.25 19.11 -3.89
N SER A 137 4.45 18.54 -4.01
CA SER A 137 5.32 18.80 -5.16
C SER A 137 4.70 18.31 -6.48
N TRP A 138 4.12 17.11 -6.51
CA TRP A 138 3.46 16.56 -7.69
C TRP A 138 2.22 17.35 -8.09
N MET A 139 1.40 17.75 -7.12
CA MET A 139 0.25 18.64 -7.34
C MET A 139 0.67 19.99 -7.92
N SER A 140 1.73 20.60 -7.38
CA SER A 140 2.26 21.86 -7.88
C SER A 140 2.73 21.75 -9.34
N LYS A 141 3.43 20.65 -9.68
CA LYS A 141 3.83 20.36 -11.05
C LYS A 141 2.62 20.17 -11.97
N ALA A 142 1.65 19.33 -11.57
CA ALA A 142 0.43 19.07 -12.35
C ALA A 142 -0.37 20.35 -12.60
N ASN A 143 -0.58 21.18 -11.58
CA ASN A 143 -1.29 22.45 -11.69
C ASN A 143 -0.57 23.45 -12.61
N SER A 144 0.76 23.38 -12.71
CA SER A 144 1.54 24.26 -13.60
C SER A 144 1.47 23.87 -15.07
N MET A 145 1.04 22.64 -15.38
CA MET A 145 0.94 22.14 -16.76
C MET A 145 -0.32 22.66 -17.48
N GLU A 146 -1.34 23.09 -16.73
CA GLU A 146 -2.59 23.63 -17.29
C GLU A 146 -2.89 25.02 -16.81
N ARG A 147 -3.09 25.97 -17.77
CA ARG A 147 -3.29 27.39 -17.46
C ARG A 147 -4.72 27.79 -17.07
N HIS A 148 -5.70 26.90 -17.26
CA HIS A 148 -7.14 27.24 -17.17
C HIS A 148 -7.99 26.27 -16.36
N GLN A 149 -7.38 25.37 -15.57
CA GLN A 149 -8.11 24.45 -14.68
C GLN A 149 -8.01 24.91 -13.22
N GLU A 150 -9.03 24.51 -12.45
CA GLU A 150 -8.97 24.66 -10.99
C GLU A 150 -7.83 23.80 -10.42
N ASN A 151 -7.21 24.30 -9.36
CA ASN A 151 -6.16 23.56 -8.68
C ASN A 151 -6.70 22.25 -8.07
N ILE A 152 -5.88 21.22 -8.10
CA ILE A 152 -6.20 19.95 -7.44
C ILE A 152 -6.34 20.17 -5.94
N ASN A 153 -7.43 19.69 -5.35
CA ASN A 153 -7.65 19.77 -3.90
C ASN A 153 -7.07 18.54 -3.20
N LEU A 154 -6.20 18.74 -2.21
CA LEU A 154 -5.70 17.67 -1.36
C LEU A 154 -6.70 17.37 -0.24
N LYS A 155 -7.14 16.12 -0.11
CA LYS A 155 -8.13 15.69 0.87
C LYS A 155 -7.61 14.49 1.67
N ASP A 156 -7.81 14.49 2.99
CA ASP A 156 -7.52 13.32 3.83
C ASP A 156 -8.58 12.21 3.62
N PHE A 157 -8.10 10.98 3.43
CA PHE A 157 -8.93 9.79 3.22
C PHE A 157 -8.89 8.80 4.38
N SER A 158 -8.25 9.16 5.48
CA SER A 158 -8.00 8.29 6.64
C SER A 158 -9.29 7.73 7.23
N ASN A 159 -10.30 8.58 7.40
CA ASN A 159 -11.57 8.18 7.97
C ASN A 159 -12.32 7.20 7.06
N THR A 160 -12.43 7.51 5.76
CA THR A 160 -13.13 6.65 4.78
C THR A 160 -12.51 5.26 4.70
N LEU A 161 -11.16 5.21 4.60
CA LEU A 161 -10.45 3.94 4.57
C LEU A 161 -10.55 3.19 5.90
N GLY A 162 -10.51 3.90 7.03
CA GLY A 162 -10.72 3.35 8.37
C GLY A 162 -12.09 2.68 8.50
N MET A 163 -13.14 3.32 8.02
CA MET A 163 -14.51 2.77 8.04
C MET A 163 -14.63 1.50 7.18
N LYS A 164 -13.97 1.43 6.02
CA LYS A 164 -13.94 0.21 5.19
C LYS A 164 -13.25 -0.96 5.88
N ARG A 165 -12.26 -0.69 6.74
CA ARG A 165 -11.52 -1.71 7.49
C ARG A 165 -12.18 -2.09 8.81
N LEU A 166 -13.19 -1.33 9.25
CA LEU A 166 -13.86 -1.57 10.53
C LEU A 166 -14.61 -2.90 10.53
N ILE A 167 -15.38 -3.16 9.46
CA ILE A 167 -16.12 -4.42 9.31
C ILE A 167 -15.30 -5.39 8.46
N LYS A 168 -14.99 -6.54 9.06
CA LYS A 168 -14.13 -7.57 8.45
C LYS A 168 -14.93 -8.45 7.50
N SER A 169 -14.34 -8.80 6.38
CA SER A 169 -14.90 -9.81 5.48
C SER A 169 -14.81 -11.22 6.08
N ASN A 170 -15.51 -12.18 5.49
CA ASN A 170 -15.46 -13.58 5.95
C ASN A 170 -14.03 -14.15 5.88
N GLU A 171 -13.28 -13.80 4.83
CA GLU A 171 -11.90 -14.25 4.64
C GLU A 171 -10.98 -13.67 5.72
N GLU A 172 -11.18 -12.41 6.11
CA GLU A 172 -10.44 -11.79 7.22
C GLU A 172 -10.80 -12.45 8.55
N ILE A 173 -12.08 -12.75 8.79
CA ILE A 173 -12.55 -13.43 9.99
C ILE A 173 -11.93 -14.83 10.10
N GLU A 174 -11.86 -15.58 9.01
CA GLU A 174 -11.22 -16.90 8.99
C GLU A 174 -9.74 -16.82 9.35
N LEU A 175 -9.00 -15.86 8.78
CA LEU A 175 -7.59 -15.64 9.12
C LEU A 175 -7.41 -15.24 10.59
N MET A 176 -8.27 -14.35 11.09
CA MET A 176 -8.24 -13.95 12.50
C MET A 176 -8.53 -15.14 13.44
N ARG A 177 -9.50 -15.98 13.12
CA ARG A 177 -9.80 -17.20 13.89
C ARG A 177 -8.60 -18.14 13.94
N LYS A 178 -7.98 -18.39 12.79
CA LYS A 178 -6.77 -19.22 12.72
C LYS A 178 -5.62 -18.64 13.55
N SER A 179 -5.40 -17.34 13.47
CA SER A 179 -4.38 -16.65 14.27
C SER A 179 -4.67 -16.77 15.76
N CYS A 180 -5.92 -16.57 16.20
CA CYS A 180 -6.33 -16.73 17.57
C CYS A 180 -6.16 -18.17 18.07
N GLU A 181 -6.47 -19.16 17.24
CA GLU A 181 -6.29 -20.58 17.57
C GLU A 181 -4.81 -20.93 17.78
N ILE A 182 -3.92 -20.45 16.90
CA ILE A 182 -2.47 -20.64 17.05
C ILE A 182 -1.98 -20.01 18.35
N ALA A 183 -2.39 -18.78 18.64
CA ALA A 183 -2.01 -18.08 19.87
C ALA A 183 -2.54 -18.80 21.13
N ALA A 184 -3.80 -19.23 21.13
CA ALA A 184 -4.40 -19.97 22.24
C ALA A 184 -3.67 -21.29 22.48
N ASN A 185 -3.36 -22.05 21.44
CA ASN A 185 -2.61 -23.31 21.55
C ASN A 185 -1.18 -23.08 22.06
N ALA A 186 -0.51 -22.00 21.64
CA ALA A 186 0.80 -21.63 22.15
C ALA A 186 0.76 -21.35 23.66
N HIS A 187 -0.22 -20.55 24.12
CA HIS A 187 -0.42 -20.27 25.55
C HIS A 187 -0.72 -21.54 26.35
N ILE A 188 -1.62 -22.41 25.86
CA ILE A 188 -1.93 -23.69 26.50
C ILE A 188 -0.68 -24.55 26.61
N ASN A 189 0.15 -24.60 25.55
CA ASN A 189 1.40 -25.36 25.57
C ASN A 189 2.38 -24.84 26.60
N VAL A 190 2.56 -23.53 26.69
CA VAL A 190 3.41 -22.90 27.71
C VAL A 190 2.89 -23.23 29.12
N MET A 191 1.59 -23.05 29.37
CA MET A 191 0.99 -23.38 30.71
C MET A 191 1.19 -24.84 31.11
N LYS A 192 1.17 -25.79 30.15
CA LYS A 192 1.38 -27.21 30.46
C LYS A 192 2.84 -27.56 30.71
N ASN A 193 3.78 -26.85 30.10
CA ASN A 193 5.19 -27.22 30.09
C ASN A 193 6.07 -26.32 30.97
N ALA A 194 5.58 -25.16 31.39
CA ALA A 194 6.33 -24.23 32.22
C ALA A 194 6.66 -24.85 33.60
N LYS A 195 7.90 -24.79 34.01
CA LYS A 195 8.41 -25.30 35.29
C LYS A 195 9.30 -24.24 35.93
N SER A 196 9.39 -24.25 37.24
CA SER A 196 10.31 -23.38 37.97
C SER A 196 11.75 -23.56 37.50
N GLY A 197 12.44 -22.44 37.25
CA GLY A 197 13.82 -22.42 36.75
C GLY A 197 13.95 -22.39 35.22
N MET A 198 12.88 -22.43 34.45
CA MET A 198 12.91 -22.19 32.99
C MET A 198 13.05 -20.68 32.73
N THR A 199 13.83 -20.33 31.71
CA THR A 199 13.90 -18.99 31.12
C THR A 199 13.03 -18.91 29.89
N GLU A 200 12.74 -17.67 29.46
CA GLU A 200 12.03 -17.42 28.19
C GLU A 200 12.76 -18.00 26.97
#